data_8e6dfc34a3d7929d1a36155772235c67
#
_entry.id   8e6dfc34a3d7929d1a36155772235c67
#
_cell.length_a   1.000
_cell.length_b   1.000
_cell.length_c   1.000
_cell.angle_alpha   90.00
_cell.angle_beta   90.00
_cell.angle_gamma   90.00
#
_symmetry.space_group_name_H-M   'P 1'
#
loop_
_entity.id
_entity.type
_entity.pdbx_description
1 polymer ?
#
loop_
_entity_poly.entity_id
_entity_poly.type
_entity_poly.pdbx_seq_one_letter_code
_entity_poly.pdbx_strand_id
1 'polypeptide(L)'
;MPETNDVISHLYYDLNDKIDSLEQRLAGAEDIYYSNSYVERLKALGSDVQYSTYPGGSISGTAFTDNTLYLTSIFIPKTSIISGIGYIISTQGSYTADEYNGIGLYSYDSTNEKLVLIASTTNDGDIWKAAANAYATKDFTTPITVNSGIYYVGLLYNNSAQVTAPILMVSAGQTTITPLINTIGLTTAKLVGGSVNTMNNLPSEILNTSITSVTIGAILYLY
;
A
#
# COMPACT_ATOMS: atom_id res chain seq x y z
N MET A 1 -53.22 -19.50 -28.94
CA MET A 1 -52.40 -19.44 -27.68
C MET A 1 -50.95 -19.31 -28.14
N PRO A 2 -50.17 -18.39 -27.66
CA PRO A 2 -48.75 -18.40 -27.95
C PRO A 2 -48.17 -19.73 -27.47
N GLU A 3 -47.31 -20.35 -28.27
CA GLU A 3 -46.70 -21.60 -27.91
C GLU A 3 -45.85 -21.41 -26.66
N THR A 4 -45.87 -22.39 -25.76
CA THR A 4 -45.16 -22.34 -24.46
C THR A 4 -43.66 -22.02 -24.64
N ASN A 5 -43.09 -22.41 -25.80
CA ASN A 5 -41.70 -22.14 -26.19
C ASN A 5 -41.42 -20.67 -26.42
N ASP A 6 -42.37 -19.89 -26.96
CA ASP A 6 -42.20 -18.43 -27.16
C ASP A 6 -42.13 -17.69 -25.83
N VAL A 7 -42.97 -18.09 -24.88
CA VAL A 7 -42.96 -17.46 -23.52
C VAL A 7 -41.66 -17.75 -22.78
N ILE A 8 -41.15 -19.00 -22.89
CA ILE A 8 -39.88 -19.40 -22.25
C ILE A 8 -38.71 -18.63 -22.90
N SER A 9 -38.70 -18.52 -24.23
CA SER A 9 -37.67 -17.78 -24.95
C SER A 9 -37.63 -16.29 -24.52
N HIS A 10 -38.78 -15.65 -24.46
CA HIS A 10 -38.87 -14.26 -24.00
C HIS A 10 -38.40 -14.06 -22.56
N LEU A 11 -38.79 -14.95 -21.66
CA LEU A 11 -38.32 -14.93 -20.27
C LEU A 11 -36.81 -15.14 -20.16
N TYR A 12 -36.24 -16.00 -20.99
CA TYR A 12 -34.81 -16.26 -21.01
C TYR A 12 -34.03 -15.02 -21.48
N TYR A 13 -34.45 -14.36 -22.55
CA TYR A 13 -33.81 -13.13 -23.05
C TYR A 13 -33.96 -11.99 -22.03
N ASP A 14 -35.14 -11.78 -21.45
CA ASP A 14 -35.37 -10.74 -20.45
C ASP A 14 -34.51 -10.96 -19.19
N LEU A 15 -34.32 -12.23 -18.79
CA LEU A 15 -33.46 -12.58 -17.67
C LEU A 15 -31.97 -12.31 -17.96
N ASN A 16 -31.49 -12.67 -19.14
CA ASN A 16 -30.11 -12.40 -19.54
C ASN A 16 -29.84 -10.90 -19.65
N ASP A 17 -30.73 -10.11 -20.23
CA ASP A 17 -30.60 -8.64 -20.28
C ASP A 17 -30.53 -8.03 -18.88
N LYS A 18 -31.28 -8.58 -17.93
CA LYS A 18 -31.23 -8.15 -16.52
C LYS A 18 -29.95 -8.56 -15.83
N ILE A 19 -29.44 -9.77 -16.12
CA ILE A 19 -28.13 -10.22 -15.59
C ILE A 19 -27.02 -9.30 -16.11
N ASP A 20 -26.96 -9.05 -17.42
CA ASP A 20 -25.96 -8.19 -18.02
C ASP A 20 -26.01 -6.74 -17.45
N SER A 21 -27.22 -6.22 -17.25
CA SER A 21 -27.42 -4.93 -16.63
C SER A 21 -26.96 -4.91 -15.16
N LEU A 22 -27.18 -5.98 -14.41
CA LEU A 22 -26.71 -6.10 -13.03
C LEU A 22 -25.19 -6.22 -12.97
N GLU A 23 -24.58 -7.00 -13.86
CA GLU A 23 -23.14 -7.14 -13.95
C GLU A 23 -22.46 -5.80 -14.30
N GLN A 24 -23.01 -5.05 -15.26
CA GLN A 24 -22.52 -3.70 -15.58
C GLN A 24 -22.65 -2.73 -14.39
N ARG A 25 -23.77 -2.78 -13.68
CA ARG A 25 -24.00 -1.95 -12.49
C ARG A 25 -23.10 -2.35 -11.34
N LEU A 26 -22.83 -3.65 -11.16
CA LEU A 26 -21.92 -4.16 -10.15
C LEU A 26 -20.49 -3.73 -10.45
N ALA A 27 -20.02 -3.89 -11.70
CA ALA A 27 -18.70 -3.43 -12.12
C ALA A 27 -18.55 -1.90 -11.92
N GLY A 28 -19.57 -1.11 -12.27
CA GLY A 28 -19.57 0.33 -12.00
C GLY A 28 -19.62 0.67 -10.52
N ALA A 29 -20.34 -0.12 -9.71
CA ALA A 29 -20.40 0.07 -8.26
C ALA A 29 -19.07 -0.33 -7.58
N GLU A 30 -18.41 -1.38 -8.06
CA GLU A 30 -17.08 -1.76 -7.62
C GLU A 30 -16.05 -0.66 -7.92
N ASP A 31 -16.08 -0.10 -9.13
CA ASP A 31 -15.19 1.01 -9.49
C ASP A 31 -15.46 2.26 -8.62
N ILE A 32 -16.70 2.55 -8.28
CA ILE A 32 -17.06 3.67 -7.38
C ILE A 32 -16.67 3.36 -5.93
N TYR A 33 -16.92 2.16 -5.45
CA TYR A 33 -16.62 1.76 -4.06
C TYR A 33 -15.12 1.74 -3.78
N TYR A 34 -14.32 1.36 -4.78
CA TYR A 34 -12.86 1.29 -4.67
C TYR A 34 -12.16 2.57 -5.16
N SER A 35 -12.89 3.50 -5.77
CA SER A 35 -12.31 4.78 -6.16
C SER A 35 -12.04 5.62 -4.90
N ASN A 36 -10.80 5.60 -4.46
CA ASN A 36 -10.32 6.66 -3.59
C ASN A 36 -10.34 7.95 -4.43
N SER A 37 -11.18 8.90 -4.07
CA SER A 37 -11.34 10.17 -4.80
C SER A 37 -10.01 10.89 -5.04
N TYR A 38 -9.01 10.63 -4.21
CA TYR A 38 -7.66 11.16 -4.36
C TYR A 38 -6.88 10.43 -5.47
N VAL A 39 -6.94 9.10 -5.51
CA VAL A 39 -6.32 8.29 -6.57
C VAL A 39 -6.94 8.63 -7.94
N GLU A 40 -8.25 8.77 -8.02
CA GLU A 40 -8.94 9.16 -9.26
C GLU A 40 -8.54 10.56 -9.74
N ARG A 41 -8.34 11.51 -8.82
CA ARG A 41 -7.79 12.82 -9.17
C ARG A 41 -6.37 12.74 -9.72
N LEU A 42 -5.51 11.91 -9.12
CA LEU A 42 -4.15 11.69 -9.61
C LEU A 42 -4.15 11.06 -10.99
N LYS A 43 -4.99 10.05 -11.24
CA LYS A 43 -5.16 9.44 -12.56
C LYS A 43 -5.65 10.45 -13.60
N ALA A 44 -6.63 11.28 -13.25
CA ALA A 44 -7.14 12.35 -14.13
C ALA A 44 -6.06 13.39 -14.49
N LEU A 45 -5.03 13.52 -13.67
CA LEU A 45 -3.86 14.37 -13.92
C LEU A 45 -2.73 13.64 -14.66
N GLY A 46 -2.98 12.41 -15.15
CA GLY A 46 -2.02 11.61 -15.92
C GLY A 46 -1.00 10.85 -15.05
N SER A 47 -1.32 10.62 -13.78
CA SER A 47 -0.49 9.80 -12.89
C SER A 47 -0.77 8.31 -13.08
N ASP A 48 0.28 7.48 -13.05
CA ASP A 48 0.18 6.01 -13.08
C ASP A 48 -0.19 5.40 -11.71
N VAL A 49 -0.54 6.23 -10.71
CA VAL A 49 -0.94 5.79 -9.36
C VAL A 49 -2.18 4.90 -9.43
N GLN A 50 -2.05 3.68 -8.93
CA GLN A 50 -3.16 2.73 -8.81
C GLN A 50 -3.79 2.77 -7.42
N TYR A 51 -2.96 2.77 -6.37
CA TYR A 51 -3.39 2.70 -4.98
C TYR A 51 -2.58 3.65 -4.11
N SER A 52 -3.19 4.13 -3.01
CA SER A 52 -2.56 5.07 -2.09
C SER A 52 -2.88 4.73 -0.64
N THR A 53 -1.93 4.97 0.24
CA THR A 53 -2.11 4.86 1.70
C THR A 53 -2.72 6.12 2.30
N TYR A 54 -2.96 7.17 1.53
CA TYR A 54 -3.43 8.46 2.04
C TYR A 54 -4.91 8.41 2.45
N PRO A 55 -5.22 8.43 3.75
CA PRO A 55 -6.59 8.34 4.27
C PRO A 55 -7.24 9.70 4.54
N GLY A 56 -6.59 10.81 4.17
CA GLY A 56 -7.15 12.15 4.37
C GLY A 56 -6.97 12.74 5.78
N GLY A 57 -5.96 12.32 6.50
CA GLY A 57 -5.59 12.89 7.81
C GLY A 57 -4.64 14.09 7.73
N SER A 58 -4.18 14.55 8.88
CA SER A 58 -3.13 15.56 8.98
C SER A 58 -1.82 15.00 8.40
N ILE A 59 -1.16 15.79 7.56
CA ILE A 59 0.13 15.45 6.98
C ILE A 59 1.24 16.06 7.84
N SER A 60 2.24 15.27 8.17
CA SER A 60 3.44 15.74 8.88
C SER A 60 4.68 15.07 8.29
N GLY A 61 5.85 15.59 8.62
CA GLY A 61 7.11 14.94 8.31
C GLY A 61 7.59 14.08 9.47
N THR A 62 8.10 12.90 9.20
CA THR A 62 8.75 12.03 10.20
C THR A 62 10.13 11.64 9.72
N ALA A 63 11.13 11.89 10.57
CA ALA A 63 12.50 11.45 10.33
C ALA A 63 12.62 9.93 10.50
N PHE A 64 13.34 9.31 9.60
CA PHE A 64 13.65 7.88 9.70
C PHE A 64 14.79 7.64 10.68
N THR A 65 14.68 6.54 11.40
CA THR A 65 15.72 6.04 12.31
C THR A 65 16.55 5.01 11.57
N ASP A 66 17.85 5.07 11.76
CA ASP A 66 18.80 4.11 11.21
C ASP A 66 18.45 2.66 11.64
N ASN A 67 18.71 1.71 10.76
CA ASN A 67 18.41 0.27 10.95
C ASN A 67 16.94 -0.03 11.30
N THR A 68 16.02 0.78 10.82
CA THR A 68 14.60 0.60 11.10
C THR A 68 13.81 0.40 9.82
N LEU A 69 13.03 -0.68 9.77
CA LEU A 69 12.05 -0.96 8.74
C LEU A 69 10.70 -0.39 9.18
N TYR A 70 10.19 0.58 8.44
CA TYR A 70 8.85 1.16 8.63
C TYR A 70 7.85 0.48 7.72
N LEU A 71 6.79 -0.04 8.28
CA LEU A 71 5.72 -0.75 7.57
C LEU A 71 4.47 0.13 7.51
N THR A 72 3.84 0.19 6.36
CA THR A 72 2.54 0.87 6.18
C THR A 72 1.61 -0.03 5.39
N SER A 73 0.41 -0.28 5.91
CA SER A 73 -0.58 -1.08 5.21
C SER A 73 -1.19 -0.34 4.03
N ILE A 74 -1.51 -1.08 2.98
CA ILE A 74 -2.22 -0.59 1.81
C ILE A 74 -3.25 -1.64 1.37
N PHE A 75 -4.45 -1.19 1.04
CA PHE A 75 -5.49 -2.06 0.53
C PHE A 75 -5.51 -2.04 -1.00
N ILE A 76 -5.45 -3.23 -1.60
CA ILE A 76 -5.57 -3.45 -3.04
C ILE A 76 -6.92 -4.12 -3.28
N PRO A 77 -7.89 -3.46 -3.90
CA PRO A 77 -9.27 -3.96 -3.99
C PRO A 77 -9.48 -5.04 -5.04
N LYS A 78 -8.64 -5.10 -6.06
CA LYS A 78 -8.75 -6.07 -7.15
C LYS A 78 -7.38 -6.58 -7.58
N THR A 79 -7.35 -7.72 -8.26
CA THR A 79 -6.12 -8.26 -8.85
C THR A 79 -5.47 -7.23 -9.77
N SER A 80 -4.20 -6.93 -9.53
CA SER A 80 -3.45 -5.87 -10.22
C SER A 80 -1.99 -6.26 -10.40
N ILE A 81 -1.38 -5.70 -11.45
CA ILE A 81 0.07 -5.75 -11.62
C ILE A 81 0.64 -4.49 -10.99
N ILE A 82 1.56 -4.65 -10.06
CA ILE A 82 2.25 -3.55 -9.39
C ILE A 82 3.71 -3.53 -9.84
N SER A 83 4.11 -2.42 -10.42
CA SER A 83 5.45 -2.23 -10.99
C SER A 83 6.41 -1.54 -10.03
N GLY A 84 5.89 -0.74 -9.09
CA GLY A 84 6.73 0.02 -8.18
C GLY A 84 5.97 0.83 -7.14
N ILE A 85 6.71 1.66 -6.42
CA ILE A 85 6.24 2.46 -5.30
C ILE A 85 6.63 3.91 -5.50
N GLY A 86 5.68 4.81 -5.26
CA GLY A 86 5.90 6.23 -5.12
C GLY A 86 5.78 6.67 -3.67
N TYR A 87 6.57 7.66 -3.29
CA TYR A 87 6.64 8.24 -1.94
C TYR A 87 6.99 9.72 -2.01
N ILE A 88 6.80 10.44 -0.91
CA ILE A 88 7.10 11.87 -0.85
C ILE A 88 8.14 12.12 0.22
N ILE A 89 9.27 12.70 -0.17
CA ILE A 89 10.32 13.14 0.74
C ILE A 89 10.06 14.60 1.10
N SER A 90 9.92 14.89 2.40
CA SER A 90 9.82 16.25 2.94
C SER A 90 11.19 16.89 3.11
N THR A 91 12.18 16.12 3.55
CA THR A 91 13.57 16.57 3.68
C THR A 91 14.50 15.52 3.11
N GLN A 92 15.38 15.95 2.22
CA GLN A 92 16.39 15.09 1.62
C GLN A 92 17.32 14.52 2.70
N GLY A 93 17.55 13.21 2.67
CA GLY A 93 18.51 12.52 3.52
C GLY A 93 19.91 12.47 2.92
N SER A 94 20.89 12.19 3.76
CA SER A 94 22.22 11.75 3.35
C SER A 94 22.29 10.23 3.34
N TYR A 95 23.20 9.66 2.56
CA TYR A 95 23.37 8.24 2.38
C TYR A 95 24.81 7.88 2.06
N THR A 96 25.28 6.76 2.63
CA THR A 96 26.54 6.11 2.26
C THR A 96 26.25 4.80 1.53
N ALA A 97 27.05 4.49 0.50
CA ALA A 97 26.72 3.48 -0.52
C ALA A 97 26.79 2.02 -0.05
N ASP A 98 27.30 1.75 1.14
CA ASP A 98 27.67 0.42 1.63
C ASP A 98 26.59 -0.26 2.49
N GLU A 99 25.49 0.41 2.77
CA GLU A 99 24.40 -0.12 3.59
C GLU A 99 23.17 -0.37 2.75
N TYR A 100 22.41 -1.40 3.13
CA TYR A 100 21.21 -1.75 2.38
C TYR A 100 20.09 -0.76 2.63
N ASN A 101 19.62 -0.15 1.57
CA ASN A 101 18.42 0.70 1.56
C ASN A 101 17.47 0.20 0.48
N GLY A 102 16.20 0.06 0.81
CA GLY A 102 15.24 -0.48 -0.15
C GLY A 102 13.80 -0.40 0.35
N ILE A 103 12.91 -0.69 -0.58
CA ILE A 103 11.47 -0.73 -0.33
C ILE A 103 10.98 -2.12 -0.69
N GLY A 104 10.18 -2.73 0.20
CA GLY A 104 9.59 -4.05 0.00
C GLY A 104 8.09 -4.01 0.03
N LEU A 105 7.45 -4.87 -0.76
CA LEU A 105 6.02 -5.18 -0.67
C LEU A 105 5.87 -6.53 0.00
N TYR A 106 5.04 -6.58 1.04
CA TYR A 106 4.78 -7.76 1.85
C TYR A 106 3.32 -8.16 1.76
N SER A 107 3.05 -9.45 1.63
CA SER A 107 1.73 -10.03 1.85
C SER A 107 1.58 -10.51 3.29
N TYR A 108 0.35 -10.56 3.80
CA TYR A 108 0.07 -11.11 5.13
C TYR A 108 -0.33 -12.58 5.03
N ASP A 109 0.46 -13.44 5.67
CA ASP A 109 0.13 -14.86 5.87
C ASP A 109 -0.62 -14.98 7.20
N SER A 110 -1.93 -15.12 7.12
CA SER A 110 -2.81 -15.24 8.29
C SER A 110 -2.67 -16.56 9.04
N THR A 111 -2.18 -17.60 8.38
CA THR A 111 -2.00 -18.94 8.99
C THR A 111 -0.80 -18.93 9.94
N ASN A 112 0.29 -18.29 9.54
CA ASN A 112 1.52 -18.22 10.31
C ASN A 112 1.72 -16.88 11.03
N GLU A 113 0.76 -15.97 10.95
CA GLU A 113 0.79 -14.63 11.53
C GLU A 113 2.08 -13.85 11.22
N LYS A 114 2.47 -13.84 9.95
CA LYS A 114 3.68 -13.18 9.48
C LYS A 114 3.46 -12.39 8.19
N LEU A 115 4.33 -11.43 7.94
CA LEU A 115 4.47 -10.79 6.64
C LEU A 115 5.51 -11.54 5.82
N VAL A 116 5.24 -11.72 4.54
CA VAL A 116 6.13 -12.38 3.58
C VAL A 116 6.48 -11.41 2.47
N LEU A 117 7.78 -11.19 2.24
CA LEU A 117 8.26 -10.32 1.15
C LEU A 117 7.92 -10.94 -0.20
N ILE A 118 7.19 -10.20 -1.03
CA ILE A 118 6.76 -10.66 -2.36
C ILE A 118 7.38 -9.87 -3.51
N ALA A 119 7.81 -8.63 -3.26
CA ALA A 119 8.56 -7.82 -4.22
C ALA A 119 9.45 -6.83 -3.47
N SER A 120 10.55 -6.41 -4.10
CA SER A 120 11.45 -5.41 -3.55
C SER A 120 12.14 -4.59 -4.64
N THR A 121 12.54 -3.38 -4.28
CA THR A 121 13.47 -2.58 -5.07
C THR A 121 14.88 -3.15 -4.96
N THR A 122 15.76 -2.76 -5.86
CA THR A 122 17.20 -2.97 -5.68
C THR A 122 17.70 -2.18 -4.47
N ASN A 123 18.82 -2.64 -3.86
CA ASN A 123 19.54 -1.82 -2.88
C ASN A 123 20.01 -0.52 -3.55
N ASP A 124 19.49 0.60 -3.08
CA ASP A 124 19.79 1.89 -3.66
C ASP A 124 19.51 3.03 -2.66
N GLY A 125 20.54 3.61 -2.12
CA GLY A 125 20.38 4.72 -1.17
C GLY A 125 19.95 6.03 -1.80
N ASP A 126 20.02 6.14 -3.12
CA ASP A 126 19.52 7.34 -3.80
C ASP A 126 18.00 7.52 -3.64
N ILE A 127 17.28 6.46 -3.23
CA ILE A 127 15.87 6.57 -2.85
C ILE A 127 15.62 7.64 -1.78
N TRP A 128 16.60 7.88 -0.89
CA TRP A 128 16.50 8.86 0.19
C TRP A 128 17.00 10.25 -0.19
N LYS A 129 17.60 10.39 -1.38
CA LYS A 129 18.18 11.65 -1.87
C LYS A 129 17.26 12.45 -2.78
N ALA A 130 16.01 12.04 -2.98
CA ALA A 130 15.07 12.82 -3.75
C ALA A 130 14.95 14.25 -3.20
N ALA A 131 14.72 15.22 -4.06
CA ALA A 131 14.60 16.63 -3.66
C ALA A 131 13.52 16.80 -2.59
N ALA A 132 13.73 17.74 -1.69
CA ALA A 132 12.75 18.05 -0.65
C ALA A 132 11.41 18.48 -1.26
N ASN A 133 10.33 17.98 -0.66
CA ASN A 133 8.94 18.17 -1.11
C ASN A 133 8.68 17.63 -2.53
N ALA A 134 9.47 16.64 -2.96
CA ALA A 134 9.33 16.00 -4.24
C ALA A 134 8.64 14.64 -4.11
N TYR A 135 7.84 14.32 -5.12
CA TYR A 135 7.37 12.97 -5.37
C TYR A 135 8.50 12.18 -6.01
N ALA A 136 8.78 11.03 -5.46
CA ALA A 136 9.78 10.10 -5.97
C ALA A 136 9.14 8.72 -6.23
N THR A 137 9.65 8.01 -7.21
CA THR A 137 9.24 6.66 -7.57
C THR A 137 10.42 5.71 -7.58
N LYS A 138 10.14 4.45 -7.30
CA LYS A 138 11.12 3.38 -7.43
C LYS A 138 10.45 2.09 -7.89
N ASP A 139 10.96 1.54 -8.99
CA ASP A 139 10.48 0.28 -9.54
C ASP A 139 10.90 -0.90 -8.66
N PHE A 140 10.04 -1.90 -8.57
CA PHE A 140 10.44 -3.21 -8.10
C PHE A 140 11.40 -3.87 -9.10
N THR A 141 12.25 -4.73 -8.61
CA THR A 141 13.17 -5.52 -9.46
C THR A 141 12.40 -6.29 -10.55
N THR A 142 11.20 -6.72 -10.23
CA THR A 142 10.27 -7.36 -11.17
C THR A 142 8.84 -6.97 -10.80
N PRO A 143 8.01 -6.53 -11.75
CA PRO A 143 6.59 -6.32 -11.50
C PRO A 143 5.92 -7.59 -10.97
N ILE A 144 4.97 -7.43 -10.05
CA ILE A 144 4.27 -8.54 -9.42
C ILE A 144 2.76 -8.44 -9.60
N THR A 145 2.13 -9.58 -9.88
CA THR A 145 0.66 -9.68 -9.84
C THR A 145 0.23 -10.00 -8.42
N VAL A 146 -0.63 -9.16 -7.86
CA VAL A 146 -1.20 -9.32 -6.51
C VAL A 146 -2.72 -9.45 -6.60
N ASN A 147 -3.30 -10.26 -5.73
CA ASN A 147 -4.75 -10.39 -5.62
C ASN A 147 -5.33 -9.26 -4.73
N SER A 148 -6.67 -9.17 -4.70
CA SER A 148 -7.34 -8.30 -3.72
C SER A 148 -6.93 -8.67 -2.30
N GLY A 149 -6.58 -7.66 -1.47
CA GLY A 149 -6.16 -7.89 -0.09
C GLY A 149 -5.43 -6.72 0.55
N ILE A 150 -5.02 -6.92 1.79
CA ILE A 150 -4.18 -5.98 2.52
C ILE A 150 -2.72 -6.41 2.36
N TYR A 151 -1.91 -5.46 1.96
CA TYR A 151 -0.46 -5.59 1.81
C TYR A 151 0.25 -4.57 2.70
N TYR A 152 1.55 -4.74 2.88
CA TYR A 152 2.36 -3.83 3.66
C TYR A 152 3.57 -3.39 2.85
N VAL A 153 3.76 -2.09 2.77
CA VAL A 153 4.97 -1.51 2.17
C VAL A 153 5.97 -1.28 3.30
N GLY A 154 7.13 -1.89 3.17
CA GLY A 154 8.25 -1.74 4.09
C GLY A 154 9.30 -0.80 3.51
N LEU A 155 9.65 0.24 4.26
CA LEU A 155 10.67 1.23 3.92
C LEU A 155 11.86 1.04 4.86
N LEU A 156 12.98 0.56 4.35
CA LEU A 156 14.20 0.33 5.13
C LEU A 156 15.22 1.44 4.89
N TYR A 157 15.63 2.10 5.97
CA TYR A 157 16.68 3.10 5.98
C TYR A 157 17.87 2.64 6.82
N ASN A 158 19.04 2.57 6.20
CA ASN A 158 20.32 2.28 6.86
C ASN A 158 21.35 3.34 6.47
N ASN A 159 21.99 3.94 7.45
CA ASN A 159 23.08 4.89 7.27
C ASN A 159 23.85 5.12 8.57
N SER A 160 24.84 4.27 8.85
CA SER A 160 25.67 4.38 10.05
C SER A 160 26.51 5.66 10.12
N ALA A 161 26.79 6.28 8.97
CA ALA A 161 27.51 7.55 8.85
C ALA A 161 26.57 8.74 8.68
N GLN A 162 25.35 8.64 9.17
CA GLN A 162 24.27 9.60 8.94
C GLN A 162 24.65 11.02 9.40
N VAL A 163 24.57 11.96 8.45
CA VAL A 163 24.61 13.40 8.71
C VAL A 163 23.20 13.97 8.79
N THR A 164 22.28 13.49 7.95
CA THR A 164 20.88 13.96 7.90
C THR A 164 19.98 12.79 7.58
N ALA A 165 19.02 12.48 8.47
CA ALA A 165 17.98 11.51 8.21
C ALA A 165 16.99 12.03 7.16
N PRO A 166 16.52 11.19 6.22
CA PRO A 166 15.41 11.57 5.36
C PRO A 166 14.14 11.77 6.20
N ILE A 167 13.35 12.76 5.85
CA ILE A 167 12.02 12.98 6.43
C ILE A 167 11.00 12.66 5.37
N LEU A 168 10.18 11.64 5.60
CA LEU A 168 9.07 11.31 4.72
C LEU A 168 7.79 12.01 5.16
N MET A 169 6.95 12.28 4.18
CA MET A 169 5.58 12.71 4.46
C MET A 169 4.78 11.52 4.96
N VAL A 170 4.12 11.71 6.09
CA VAL A 170 3.32 10.71 6.77
C VAL A 170 1.93 11.24 7.06
N SER A 171 0.95 10.35 7.09
CA SER A 171 -0.37 10.65 7.63
C SER A 171 -0.34 10.46 9.14
N ALA A 172 -0.60 11.52 9.89
CA ALA A 172 -0.73 11.50 11.35
C ALA A 172 -2.20 11.43 11.76
N GLY A 173 -2.49 10.97 12.99
CA GLY A 173 -3.84 11.01 13.56
C GLY A 173 -4.54 9.66 13.65
N GLN A 174 -3.83 8.56 13.47
CA GLN A 174 -4.42 7.22 13.60
C GLN A 174 -4.56 6.72 15.04
N THR A 175 -4.11 7.51 16.02
CA THR A 175 -4.26 7.21 17.47
C THR A 175 -5.72 7.06 17.91
N THR A 176 -6.64 7.76 17.28
CA THR A 176 -8.07 7.71 17.59
C THR A 176 -8.77 6.43 17.13
N ILE A 177 -8.15 5.67 16.22
CA ILE A 177 -8.72 4.44 15.68
C ILE A 177 -8.37 3.23 16.57
N THR A 178 -7.31 3.31 17.38
CA THR A 178 -6.83 2.21 18.20
C THR A 178 -7.91 1.59 19.10
N PRO A 179 -8.75 2.36 19.84
CA PRO A 179 -9.81 1.78 20.65
C PRO A 179 -10.84 0.99 19.82
N LEU A 180 -11.22 1.51 18.64
CA LEU A 180 -12.17 0.83 17.76
C LEU A 180 -11.57 -0.47 17.21
N ILE A 181 -10.32 -0.43 16.78
CA ILE A 181 -9.59 -1.59 16.24
C ILE A 181 -9.50 -2.69 17.29
N ASN A 182 -9.13 -2.36 18.52
CA ASN A 182 -9.04 -3.33 19.63
C ASN A 182 -10.40 -3.96 19.94
N THR A 183 -11.50 -3.19 19.82
CA THR A 183 -12.87 -3.67 20.06
C THR A 183 -13.28 -4.75 19.05
N ILE A 184 -12.82 -4.68 17.81
CA ILE A 184 -13.11 -5.66 16.76
C ILE A 184 -12.05 -6.76 16.65
N GLY A 185 -11.12 -6.87 17.63
CA GLY A 185 -10.12 -7.93 17.69
C GLY A 185 -8.94 -7.77 16.73
N LEU A 186 -8.80 -6.60 16.11
CA LEU A 186 -7.64 -6.27 15.28
C LEU A 186 -6.57 -5.57 16.13
N THR A 187 -5.31 -5.75 15.77
CA THR A 187 -4.21 -4.97 16.36
C THR A 187 -3.89 -3.76 15.48
N THR A 188 -3.41 -2.68 16.07
CA THR A 188 -3.00 -1.48 15.34
C THR A 188 -1.95 -1.80 14.28
N ALA A 189 -1.01 -2.70 14.59
CA ALA A 189 0.01 -3.15 13.66
C ALA A 189 -0.59 -3.82 12.41
N LYS A 190 -1.67 -4.58 12.54
CA LYS A 190 -2.34 -5.23 11.42
C LYS A 190 -3.08 -4.26 10.50
N LEU A 191 -3.59 -3.15 11.03
CA LEU A 191 -4.41 -2.24 10.23
C LEU A 191 -3.61 -1.09 9.63
N VAL A 192 -2.67 -0.55 10.35
CA VAL A 192 -1.93 0.67 9.98
C VAL A 192 -0.53 0.34 9.52
N GLY A 193 0.13 -0.54 10.22
CA GLY A 193 1.53 -0.86 10.08
C GLY A 193 2.29 -0.68 11.39
N GLY A 194 3.61 -0.60 11.31
CA GLY A 194 4.47 -0.51 12.47
C GLY A 194 5.92 -0.29 12.11
N SER A 195 6.81 -0.61 13.04
CA SER A 195 8.25 -0.61 12.80
C SER A 195 8.90 -1.88 13.33
N VAL A 196 9.99 -2.28 12.70
CA VAL A 196 10.88 -3.35 13.13
C VAL A 196 12.28 -2.79 13.18
N ASN A 197 12.91 -2.85 14.36
CA ASN A 197 14.24 -2.30 14.58
C ASN A 197 15.34 -3.32 14.27
N THR A 198 16.57 -2.85 14.15
CA THR A 198 17.80 -3.67 13.92
C THR A 198 17.77 -4.46 12.61
N MET A 199 17.22 -3.84 11.57
CA MET A 199 17.14 -4.42 10.23
C MET A 199 18.28 -3.93 9.35
N ASN A 200 19.19 -4.83 8.96
CA ASN A 200 20.27 -4.51 8.03
C ASN A 200 19.91 -4.80 6.55
N ASN A 201 18.83 -5.54 6.32
CA ASN A 201 18.29 -5.88 5.01
C ASN A 201 16.76 -5.95 5.08
N LEU A 202 16.10 -5.95 3.92
CA LEU A 202 14.69 -6.31 3.85
C LEU A 202 14.54 -7.79 4.21
N PRO A 203 13.90 -8.14 5.34
CA PRO A 203 13.72 -9.53 5.72
C PRO A 203 12.73 -10.22 4.77
N SER A 204 12.99 -11.50 4.46
CA SER A 204 12.05 -12.31 3.67
C SER A 204 10.73 -12.55 4.40
N GLU A 205 10.76 -12.56 5.73
CA GLU A 205 9.61 -12.76 6.59
C GLU A 205 9.71 -11.89 7.85
N ILE A 206 8.55 -11.43 8.35
CA ILE A 206 8.44 -10.63 9.58
C ILE A 206 7.32 -11.23 10.41
N LEU A 207 7.64 -11.74 11.59
CA LEU A 207 6.61 -12.20 12.53
C LEU A 207 5.79 -11.01 13.03
N ASN A 208 4.49 -11.18 13.11
CA ASN A 208 3.58 -10.14 13.61
C ASN A 208 3.94 -9.66 15.04
N THR A 209 4.48 -10.57 15.85
CA THR A 209 4.93 -10.27 17.22
C THR A 209 6.17 -9.37 17.30
N SER A 210 6.96 -9.29 16.23
CA SER A 210 8.15 -8.41 16.16
C SER A 210 7.83 -7.00 15.69
N ILE A 211 6.59 -6.73 15.26
CA ILE A 211 6.16 -5.42 14.79
C ILE A 211 5.72 -4.56 15.95
N THR A 212 6.41 -3.46 16.18
CA THR A 212 5.98 -2.43 17.13
C THR A 212 4.99 -1.51 16.43
N SER A 213 3.79 -1.38 16.98
CA SER A 213 2.76 -0.50 16.44
C SER A 213 3.21 0.95 16.42
N VAL A 214 2.97 1.64 15.32
CA VAL A 214 3.17 3.09 15.17
C VAL A 214 1.86 3.77 14.82
N THR A 215 1.72 5.03 15.19
CA THR A 215 0.51 5.83 14.97
C THR A 215 0.56 6.65 13.68
N ILE A 216 1.59 6.45 12.90
CA ILE A 216 1.88 7.17 11.66
C ILE A 216 2.14 6.17 10.55
N GLY A 217 1.62 6.44 9.38
CA GLY A 217 1.89 5.66 8.15
C GLY A 217 2.48 6.56 7.07
N ALA A 218 3.48 6.09 6.36
CA ALA A 218 4.03 6.82 5.22
C ALA A 218 2.95 7.03 4.14
N ILE A 219 2.99 8.17 3.46
CA ILE A 219 2.15 8.43 2.30
C ILE A 219 2.84 7.78 1.10
N LEU A 220 2.22 6.70 0.64
CA LEU A 220 2.75 5.82 -0.40
C LEU A 220 1.74 5.64 -1.52
N TYR A 221 2.25 5.34 -2.69
CA TYR A 221 1.48 5.04 -3.88
C TYR A 221 2.02 3.77 -4.52
N LEU A 222 1.15 2.90 -5.02
CA LEU A 222 1.51 1.79 -5.89
C LEU A 222 1.13 2.12 -7.34
N TYR A 223 1.93 1.73 -8.30
CA TYR A 223 1.67 1.91 -9.74
C TYR A 223 2.07 0.68 -10.54
#